data_d8bb4a188ac615995c062393b5788f79
#
_entry.id   d8bb4a188ac615995c062393b5788f79
#
_cell.length_a   1.000
_cell.length_b   1.000
_cell.length_c   1.000
_cell.angle_alpha   90.00
_cell.angle_beta   90.00
_cell.angle_gamma   90.00
#
_symmetry.space_group_name_H-M   'P 1'
#
loop_
_entity.id
_entity.type
_entity.pdbx_description
1 polymer ?
#
loop_
_entity_poly.entity_id
_entity_poly.type
_entity_poly.pdbx_seq_one_letter_code
_entity_poly.pdbx_strand_id
1 'polypeptide(L)'
;MFIDLFICLFIYLFIYLFIYLFIYLFIYLFIHLHNFRTSIHYKNLQVGFAKMRFRWNYLSEENRNDLILAVGQVASTLNDREVGNLLHSLSKLAVPWNVFPKPVQSDLLQSFIRVSKLLVSQQGSMAVYSLGLMGLTLDNVTPAVRDHIFVVALSVLEESKVHVHPSITQQVSNVIYGLAKMGVRYKSLPQYVSTGIEDGIIHTMRVMNEQEISNTIYSLGLMGARWVEFTPSVRDILKNTVVQRFSRMITQVRKLRHWDNIFLFRLIKIINGTLIN
;
A
#
# COMPACT_ATOMS: atom_id res chain seq x y z
N MET A 1 25.59 -31.69 -23.07
CA MET A 1 24.13 -31.97 -23.03
C MET A 1 23.66 -32.70 -21.74
N PHE A 2 24.18 -33.92 -21.42
CA PHE A 2 23.79 -34.61 -20.17
C PHE A 2 24.28 -33.92 -18.91
N ILE A 3 25.49 -33.38 -18.90
CA ILE A 3 26.07 -32.65 -17.74
C ILE A 3 25.32 -31.35 -17.48
N ASP A 4 24.95 -30.62 -18.51
CA ASP A 4 24.23 -29.36 -18.40
C ASP A 4 22.81 -29.57 -17.85
N LEU A 5 22.13 -30.64 -18.27
CA LEU A 5 20.84 -31.04 -17.78
C LEU A 5 20.89 -31.43 -16.29
N PHE A 6 21.96 -32.14 -15.89
CA PHE A 6 22.18 -32.56 -14.49
C PHE A 6 22.49 -31.36 -13.59
N ILE A 7 23.29 -30.40 -14.07
CA ILE A 7 23.58 -29.16 -13.35
C ILE A 7 22.31 -28.32 -13.21
N CYS A 8 21.51 -28.15 -14.28
CA CYS A 8 20.24 -27.43 -14.20
C CYS A 8 19.26 -28.10 -13.24
N LEU A 9 19.15 -29.44 -13.26
CA LEU A 9 18.28 -30.19 -12.35
C LEU A 9 18.76 -30.08 -10.89
N PHE A 10 20.07 -30.14 -10.66
CA PHE A 10 20.66 -30.00 -9.34
C PHE A 10 20.47 -28.58 -8.78
N ILE A 11 20.67 -27.54 -9.60
CA ILE A 11 20.44 -26.16 -9.23
C ILE A 11 18.94 -25.94 -8.94
N TYR A 12 18.06 -26.48 -9.76
CA TYR A 12 16.60 -26.38 -9.55
C TYR A 12 16.17 -27.08 -8.25
N LEU A 13 16.68 -28.29 -8.00
CA LEU A 13 16.38 -29.05 -6.78
C LEU A 13 16.95 -28.36 -5.53
N PHE A 14 18.17 -27.82 -5.63
CA PHE A 14 18.80 -27.07 -4.55
C PHE A 14 18.06 -25.78 -4.22
N ILE A 15 17.65 -25.02 -5.22
CA ILE A 15 16.84 -23.82 -5.06
C ILE A 15 15.47 -24.16 -4.48
N TYR A 16 14.83 -25.23 -4.96
CA TYR A 16 13.53 -25.69 -4.47
C TYR A 16 13.61 -26.15 -3.00
N LEU A 17 14.64 -26.94 -2.66
CA LEU A 17 14.88 -27.43 -1.28
C LEU A 17 15.23 -26.27 -0.34
N PHE A 18 16.03 -25.31 -0.82
CA PHE A 18 16.42 -24.12 -0.05
C PHE A 18 15.20 -23.23 0.22
N ILE A 19 14.37 -23.00 -0.78
CA ILE A 19 13.12 -22.23 -0.64
C ILE A 19 12.15 -22.94 0.32
N TYR A 20 11.97 -24.27 0.17
CA TYR A 20 11.11 -25.06 1.03
C TYR A 20 11.58 -25.06 2.50
N LEU A 21 12.89 -25.28 2.72
CA LEU A 21 13.48 -25.25 4.06
C LEU A 21 13.39 -23.86 4.69
N PHE A 22 13.56 -22.82 3.88
CA PHE A 22 13.49 -21.44 4.33
C PHE A 22 12.06 -21.03 4.70
N ILE A 23 11.05 -21.48 3.93
CA ILE A 23 9.63 -21.28 4.24
C ILE A 23 9.23 -22.03 5.50
N TYR A 24 9.65 -23.30 5.61
CA TYR A 24 9.39 -24.12 6.80
C TYR A 24 10.03 -23.49 8.04
N LEU A 25 11.27 -23.06 7.94
CA LEU A 25 11.97 -22.35 9.02
C LEU A 25 11.30 -21.02 9.38
N PHE A 26 10.75 -20.32 8.39
CA PHE A 26 10.03 -19.05 8.61
C PHE A 26 8.70 -19.27 9.34
N ILE A 27 7.90 -20.22 8.88
CA ILE A 27 6.62 -20.56 9.53
C ILE A 27 6.90 -21.12 10.93
N TYR A 28 7.90 -21.99 11.08
CA TYR A 28 8.36 -22.51 12.35
C TYR A 28 8.85 -21.39 13.30
N LEU A 29 9.67 -20.47 12.79
CA LEU A 29 10.12 -19.30 13.55
C LEU A 29 8.95 -18.35 13.86
N PHE A 30 7.99 -18.18 12.96
CA PHE A 30 6.79 -17.36 13.21
C PHE A 30 5.91 -17.98 14.30
N ILE A 31 5.73 -19.32 14.29
CA ILE A 31 4.92 -20.05 15.26
C ILE A 31 5.64 -20.16 16.62
N HIS A 32 6.97 -20.37 16.62
CA HIS A 32 7.73 -20.61 17.85
C HIS A 32 8.42 -19.38 18.45
N LEU A 33 8.57 -18.28 17.69
CA LEU A 33 9.15 -17.02 18.18
C LEU A 33 8.16 -16.11 18.90
N HIS A 34 7.06 -16.64 19.40
CA HIS A 34 6.21 -15.91 20.34
C HIS A 34 6.99 -15.32 21.54
N ASN A 35 8.22 -15.80 21.77
CA ASN A 35 9.13 -15.35 22.83
C ASN A 35 10.29 -14.45 22.38
N PHE A 36 10.47 -14.15 21.09
CA PHE A 36 11.55 -13.30 20.59
C PHE A 36 11.05 -11.95 20.08
N ARG A 37 10.87 -11.00 21.00
CA ARG A 37 10.51 -9.60 20.78
C ARG A 37 11.64 -8.77 20.13
N THR A 38 12.11 -9.09 18.92
CA THR A 38 13.02 -8.18 18.24
C THR A 38 12.54 -7.83 16.82
N SER A 39 12.08 -6.59 16.68
CA SER A 39 11.54 -6.01 15.45
C SER A 39 12.50 -6.02 14.24
N ILE A 40 13.79 -6.28 14.45
CA ILE A 40 14.83 -6.24 13.43
C ILE A 40 14.75 -7.47 12.50
N HIS A 41 14.47 -8.64 13.04
CA HIS A 41 14.38 -9.86 12.23
C HIS A 41 13.16 -9.89 11.31
N TYR A 42 12.03 -9.33 11.74
CA TYR A 42 10.84 -9.18 10.92
C TYR A 42 11.08 -8.30 9.69
N LYS A 43 11.78 -7.19 9.86
CA LYS A 43 12.07 -6.25 8.77
C LYS A 43 12.94 -6.89 7.68
N ASN A 44 13.93 -7.67 8.06
CA ASN A 44 14.84 -8.34 7.13
C ASN A 44 14.17 -9.48 6.37
N LEU A 45 13.29 -10.24 7.02
CA LEU A 45 12.47 -11.28 6.38
C LEU A 45 11.46 -10.70 5.38
N GLN A 46 10.78 -9.61 5.74
CA GLN A 46 9.87 -8.90 4.83
C GLN A 46 10.57 -8.42 3.56
N VAL A 47 11.77 -7.83 3.71
CA VAL A 47 12.58 -7.37 2.58
C VAL A 47 13.04 -8.57 1.72
N GLY A 48 13.38 -9.69 2.34
CA GLY A 48 13.75 -10.92 1.63
C GLY A 48 12.62 -11.46 0.77
N PHE A 49 11.43 -11.67 1.33
CA PHE A 49 10.27 -12.16 0.57
C PHE A 49 9.80 -11.20 -0.51
N ALA A 50 9.77 -9.89 -0.22
CA ALA A 50 9.42 -8.89 -1.21
C ALA A 50 10.40 -8.90 -2.39
N LYS A 51 11.71 -9.05 -2.15
CA LYS A 51 12.73 -9.16 -3.18
C LYS A 51 12.62 -10.46 -3.97
N MET A 52 12.27 -11.58 -3.33
CA MET A 52 12.03 -12.86 -3.99
C MET A 52 10.69 -12.91 -4.73
N ARG A 53 9.87 -11.86 -4.67
CA ARG A 53 8.51 -11.81 -5.25
C ARG A 53 7.62 -12.96 -4.80
N PHE A 54 7.86 -13.45 -3.58
CA PHE A 54 7.09 -14.54 -3.00
C PHE A 54 5.64 -14.09 -2.78
N ARG A 55 4.67 -14.95 -3.11
CA ARG A 55 3.24 -14.63 -3.08
C ARG A 55 2.46 -15.72 -2.37
N TRP A 56 1.32 -15.35 -1.78
CA TRP A 56 0.34 -16.25 -1.17
C TRP A 56 0.02 -17.49 -2.01
N ASN A 57 -0.13 -17.30 -3.32
CA ASN A 57 -0.48 -18.39 -4.24
C ASN A 57 0.63 -19.45 -4.41
N TYR A 58 1.86 -19.17 -3.98
CA TYR A 58 2.97 -20.13 -4.03
C TYR A 58 3.06 -21.00 -2.77
N LEU A 59 2.28 -20.66 -1.72
CA LEU A 59 2.19 -21.49 -0.52
C LEU A 59 1.35 -22.73 -0.80
N SER A 60 1.74 -23.88 -0.23
CA SER A 60 0.88 -25.06 -0.13
C SER A 60 -0.36 -24.75 0.72
N GLU A 61 -1.40 -25.55 0.60
CA GLU A 61 -2.61 -25.39 1.41
C GLU A 61 -2.32 -25.52 2.90
N GLU A 62 -1.49 -26.46 3.29
CA GLU A 62 -1.01 -26.66 4.66
C GLU A 62 -0.36 -25.37 5.20
N ASN A 63 0.64 -24.81 4.49
CA ASN A 63 1.32 -23.60 4.90
C ASN A 63 0.41 -22.38 4.96
N ARG A 64 -0.63 -22.30 4.09
CA ARG A 64 -1.66 -21.26 4.16
C ARG A 64 -2.49 -21.38 5.45
N ASN A 65 -2.89 -22.57 5.79
CA ASN A 65 -3.66 -22.87 7.00
C ASN A 65 -2.83 -22.55 8.26
N ASP A 66 -1.55 -22.93 8.28
CA ASP A 66 -0.64 -22.62 9.37
C ASP A 66 -0.46 -21.11 9.55
N LEU A 67 -0.32 -20.37 8.45
CA LEU A 67 -0.21 -18.90 8.51
C LEU A 67 -1.50 -18.27 9.06
N ILE A 68 -2.68 -18.73 8.61
CA ILE A 68 -3.97 -18.25 9.11
C ILE A 68 -4.11 -18.53 10.60
N LEU A 69 -3.75 -19.73 11.03
CA LEU A 69 -3.79 -20.15 12.44
C LEU A 69 -2.84 -19.27 13.29
N ALA A 70 -1.60 -19.09 12.85
CA ALA A 70 -0.62 -18.27 13.53
C ALA A 70 -1.05 -16.79 13.66
N VAL A 71 -1.63 -16.22 12.60
CA VAL A 71 -2.23 -14.88 12.66
C VAL A 71 -3.37 -14.82 13.67
N GLY A 72 -4.24 -15.83 13.69
CA GLY A 72 -5.35 -15.92 14.65
C GLY A 72 -4.90 -15.96 16.10
N GLN A 73 -3.80 -16.67 16.41
CA GLN A 73 -3.25 -16.75 17.76
C GLN A 73 -2.75 -15.41 18.30
N VAL A 74 -2.24 -14.53 17.44
CA VAL A 74 -1.65 -13.26 17.88
C VAL A 74 -2.57 -12.06 17.66
N ALA A 75 -3.60 -12.18 16.83
CA ALA A 75 -4.41 -11.08 16.35
C ALA A 75 -4.97 -10.18 17.46
N SER A 76 -5.41 -10.74 18.59
CA SER A 76 -6.01 -10.00 19.70
C SER A 76 -5.01 -9.27 20.60
N THR A 77 -3.71 -9.61 20.53
CA THR A 77 -2.67 -9.13 21.48
C THR A 77 -1.69 -8.13 20.89
N LEU A 78 -1.78 -7.86 19.59
CA LEU A 78 -0.86 -6.99 18.84
C LEU A 78 -0.77 -5.58 19.42
N ASN A 79 0.43 -5.05 19.60
CA ASN A 79 0.67 -3.64 19.91
C ASN A 79 0.66 -2.76 18.63
N ASP A 80 0.84 -1.44 18.79
CA ASP A 80 0.81 -0.45 17.70
C ASP A 80 1.80 -0.78 16.56
N ARG A 81 3.04 -1.10 16.90
CA ARG A 81 4.08 -1.46 15.93
C ARG A 81 3.79 -2.79 15.25
N GLU A 82 3.31 -3.76 16.01
CA GLU A 82 3.04 -5.12 15.53
C GLU A 82 1.85 -5.15 14.56
N VAL A 83 0.78 -4.39 14.82
CA VAL A 83 -0.37 -4.27 13.90
C VAL A 83 0.09 -3.76 12.53
N GLY A 84 0.82 -2.64 12.49
CA GLY A 84 1.31 -2.06 11.24
C GLY A 84 2.21 -3.03 10.46
N ASN A 85 3.15 -3.67 11.17
CA ASN A 85 4.10 -4.60 10.56
C ASN A 85 3.42 -5.89 10.06
N LEU A 86 2.50 -6.48 10.83
CA LEU A 86 1.78 -7.69 10.42
C LEU A 86 0.93 -7.42 9.17
N LEU A 87 0.09 -6.38 9.19
CA LEU A 87 -0.74 -6.02 8.03
C LEU A 87 0.13 -5.75 6.79
N HIS A 88 1.25 -5.05 6.96
CA HIS A 88 2.18 -4.79 5.85
C HIS A 88 2.79 -6.09 5.30
N SER A 89 3.18 -7.02 6.16
CA SER A 89 3.72 -8.32 5.74
C SER A 89 2.70 -9.13 4.95
N LEU A 90 1.49 -9.23 5.47
CA LEU A 90 0.39 -9.94 4.81
C LEU A 90 0.07 -9.32 3.44
N SER A 91 0.04 -7.99 3.34
CA SER A 91 -0.18 -7.29 2.07
C SER A 91 0.95 -7.53 1.07
N LYS A 92 2.21 -7.59 1.51
CA LYS A 92 3.37 -7.92 0.64
C LYS A 92 3.33 -9.35 0.12
N LEU A 93 2.86 -10.29 0.93
CA LEU A 93 2.59 -11.66 0.49
C LEU A 93 1.36 -11.76 -0.42
N ALA A 94 0.61 -10.66 -0.59
CA ALA A 94 -0.65 -10.61 -1.30
C ALA A 94 -1.72 -11.57 -0.70
N VAL A 95 -1.77 -11.67 0.63
CA VAL A 95 -2.80 -12.44 1.35
C VAL A 95 -4.13 -11.71 1.21
N PRO A 96 -5.18 -12.34 0.63
CA PRO A 96 -6.48 -11.71 0.54
C PRO A 96 -7.15 -11.61 1.92
N TRP A 97 -7.84 -10.50 2.20
CA TRP A 97 -8.53 -10.31 3.47
C TRP A 97 -9.57 -11.39 3.78
N ASN A 98 -10.27 -11.85 2.76
CA ASN A 98 -11.38 -12.82 2.89
C ASN A 98 -10.94 -14.26 3.19
N VAL A 99 -9.64 -14.59 3.16
CA VAL A 99 -9.15 -15.92 3.54
C VAL A 99 -9.15 -16.13 5.05
N PHE A 100 -9.11 -15.04 5.82
CA PHE A 100 -9.17 -15.14 7.28
C PHE A 100 -10.59 -15.47 7.75
N PRO A 101 -10.74 -16.41 8.71
CA PRO A 101 -12.02 -16.63 9.40
C PRO A 101 -12.54 -15.35 10.05
N LYS A 102 -13.87 -15.21 10.13
CA LYS A 102 -14.51 -14.00 10.70
C LYS A 102 -14.00 -13.62 12.10
N PRO A 103 -13.77 -14.55 13.04
CA PRO A 103 -13.15 -14.20 14.33
C PRO A 103 -11.79 -13.56 14.18
N VAL A 104 -10.90 -14.11 13.34
CA VAL A 104 -9.55 -13.56 13.10
C VAL A 104 -9.64 -12.16 12.46
N GLN A 105 -10.55 -11.97 11.48
CA GLN A 105 -10.80 -10.63 10.93
C GLN A 105 -11.23 -9.64 12.01
N SER A 106 -12.15 -10.06 12.89
CA SER A 106 -12.62 -9.24 14.02
C SER A 106 -11.48 -8.88 14.96
N ASP A 107 -10.67 -9.85 15.37
CA ASP A 107 -9.56 -9.63 16.30
C ASP A 107 -8.48 -8.70 15.73
N LEU A 108 -8.15 -8.84 14.44
CA LEU A 108 -7.23 -7.93 13.75
C LEU A 108 -7.78 -6.50 13.72
N LEU A 109 -9.08 -6.33 13.41
CA LEU A 109 -9.71 -5.01 13.38
C LEU A 109 -9.85 -4.41 14.78
N GLN A 110 -10.15 -5.21 15.80
CA GLN A 110 -10.20 -4.74 17.20
C GLN A 110 -8.81 -4.32 17.68
N SER A 111 -7.76 -5.06 17.34
CA SER A 111 -6.39 -4.66 17.63
C SER A 111 -6.01 -3.35 16.91
N PHE A 112 -6.39 -3.19 15.64
CA PHE A 112 -6.21 -1.93 14.92
C PHE A 112 -6.94 -0.76 15.62
N ILE A 113 -8.22 -0.94 16.01
CA ILE A 113 -8.99 0.07 16.74
C ILE A 113 -8.27 0.46 18.04
N ARG A 114 -7.88 -0.54 18.84
CA ARG A 114 -7.22 -0.34 20.14
C ARG A 114 -5.97 0.53 20.04
N VAL A 115 -5.16 0.32 18.98
CA VAL A 115 -3.88 1.02 18.82
C VAL A 115 -3.96 2.23 17.90
N SER A 116 -5.08 2.48 17.24
CA SER A 116 -5.22 3.49 16.16
C SER A 116 -4.75 4.89 16.56
N LYS A 117 -5.00 5.30 17.82
CA LYS A 117 -4.57 6.60 18.35
C LYS A 117 -3.09 6.66 18.73
N LEU A 118 -2.42 5.51 18.80
CA LEU A 118 -1.00 5.38 19.15
C LEU A 118 -0.12 5.20 17.91
N LEU A 119 -0.74 4.92 16.76
CA LEU A 119 -0.01 4.72 15.51
C LEU A 119 0.65 6.04 15.11
N VAL A 120 1.97 6.03 15.02
CA VAL A 120 2.68 7.12 14.33
C VAL A 120 2.42 7.03 12.84
N SER A 121 2.61 8.15 12.11
CA SER A 121 2.19 8.26 10.70
C SER A 121 2.73 7.16 9.80
N GLN A 122 3.94 6.67 10.03
CA GLN A 122 4.49 5.56 9.26
C GLN A 122 3.69 4.28 9.43
N GLN A 123 3.40 3.86 10.68
CA GLN A 123 2.63 2.65 10.96
C GLN A 123 1.17 2.82 10.52
N GLY A 124 0.59 3.99 10.78
CA GLY A 124 -0.77 4.31 10.37
C GLY A 124 -0.97 4.23 8.86
N SER A 125 -0.10 4.89 8.09
CA SER A 125 -0.14 4.84 6.63
C SER A 125 0.07 3.42 6.08
N MET A 126 0.99 2.67 6.68
CA MET A 126 1.23 1.27 6.32
C MET A 126 0.01 0.39 6.58
N ALA A 127 -0.66 0.57 7.73
CA ALA A 127 -1.84 -0.22 8.08
C ALA A 127 -3.01 0.08 7.13
N VAL A 128 -3.34 1.35 6.89
CA VAL A 128 -4.40 1.76 5.95
C VAL A 128 -4.12 1.26 4.53
N TYR A 129 -2.90 1.45 4.04
CA TYR A 129 -2.46 0.95 2.73
C TYR A 129 -2.61 -0.56 2.61
N SER A 130 -2.17 -1.29 3.63
CA SER A 130 -2.16 -2.75 3.63
C SER A 130 -3.55 -3.36 3.68
N LEU A 131 -4.44 -2.83 4.52
CA LEU A 131 -5.85 -3.24 4.56
C LEU A 131 -6.52 -3.08 3.20
N GLY A 132 -6.26 -1.95 2.52
CA GLY A 132 -6.75 -1.73 1.15
C GLY A 132 -6.19 -2.73 0.14
N LEU A 133 -4.89 -3.03 0.19
CA LEU A 133 -4.25 -4.00 -0.70
C LEU A 133 -4.73 -5.43 -0.47
N MET A 134 -5.01 -5.80 0.76
CA MET A 134 -5.59 -7.10 1.11
C MET A 134 -7.05 -7.25 0.66
N GLY A 135 -7.69 -6.17 0.24
CA GLY A 135 -9.07 -6.16 -0.25
C GLY A 135 -10.13 -6.01 0.85
N LEU A 136 -9.77 -5.40 2.00
CA LEU A 136 -10.79 -4.93 2.93
C LEU A 136 -11.63 -3.85 2.25
N THR A 137 -12.97 -3.94 2.36
CA THR A 137 -13.88 -2.90 1.86
C THR A 137 -14.60 -2.22 3.03
N LEU A 138 -14.75 -0.89 2.97
CA LEU A 138 -15.40 -0.14 4.05
C LEU A 138 -16.90 -0.41 4.18
N ASP A 139 -17.52 -0.97 3.14
CA ASP A 139 -18.93 -1.39 3.19
C ASP A 139 -19.14 -2.64 4.05
N ASN A 140 -18.08 -3.44 4.25
CA ASN A 140 -18.13 -4.71 4.98
C ASN A 140 -17.60 -4.61 6.43
N VAL A 141 -17.35 -3.40 6.92
CA VAL A 141 -16.89 -3.16 8.29
C VAL A 141 -17.91 -2.35 9.09
N THR A 142 -17.81 -2.46 10.41
CA THR A 142 -18.67 -1.66 11.29
C THR A 142 -18.35 -0.15 11.18
N PRO A 143 -19.30 0.74 11.51
CA PRO A 143 -19.03 2.19 11.55
C PRO A 143 -17.82 2.53 12.42
N ALA A 144 -17.67 1.88 13.57
CA ALA A 144 -16.54 2.11 14.48
C ALA A 144 -15.19 1.81 13.81
N VAL A 145 -15.06 0.70 13.07
CA VAL A 145 -13.84 0.38 12.31
C VAL A 145 -13.56 1.44 11.25
N ARG A 146 -14.60 1.85 10.52
CA ARG A 146 -14.51 2.88 9.48
C ARG A 146 -14.01 4.21 10.06
N ASP A 147 -14.58 4.64 11.19
CA ASP A 147 -14.20 5.88 11.85
C ASP A 147 -12.75 5.85 12.31
N HIS A 148 -12.28 4.72 12.86
CA HIS A 148 -10.87 4.56 13.24
C HIS A 148 -9.91 4.56 12.04
N ILE A 149 -10.30 3.98 10.91
CA ILE A 149 -9.53 4.08 9.66
C ILE A 149 -9.41 5.56 9.23
N PHE A 150 -10.50 6.33 9.29
CA PHE A 150 -10.46 7.75 8.97
C PHE A 150 -9.64 8.56 9.97
N VAL A 151 -9.70 8.25 11.27
CA VAL A 151 -8.87 8.90 12.29
C VAL A 151 -7.38 8.67 12.00
N VAL A 152 -6.98 7.44 11.70
CA VAL A 152 -5.58 7.12 11.34
C VAL A 152 -5.18 7.82 10.04
N ALA A 153 -6.03 7.79 9.02
CA ALA A 153 -5.77 8.49 7.76
C ALA A 153 -5.57 9.99 7.99
N LEU A 154 -6.46 10.61 8.78
CA LEU A 154 -6.41 12.04 9.08
C LEU A 154 -5.14 12.41 9.85
N SER A 155 -4.69 11.61 10.82
CA SER A 155 -3.47 11.90 11.58
C SER A 155 -2.23 12.00 10.67
N VAL A 156 -2.14 11.12 9.66
CA VAL A 156 -1.07 11.16 8.65
C VAL A 156 -1.16 12.41 7.76
N LEU A 157 -2.38 12.76 7.34
CA LEU A 157 -2.63 13.92 6.49
C LEU A 157 -2.35 15.23 7.24
N GLU A 158 -2.70 15.31 8.52
CA GLU A 158 -2.43 16.49 9.36
C GLU A 158 -0.92 16.67 9.61
N GLU A 159 -0.15 15.58 9.85
CA GLU A 159 1.30 15.67 10.01
C GLU A 159 1.97 16.24 8.76
N SER A 160 1.43 15.99 7.58
CA SER A 160 1.96 16.53 6.32
C SER A 160 1.87 18.04 6.18
N LYS A 161 1.04 18.70 7.00
CA LYS A 161 0.94 20.17 7.06
C LYS A 161 2.11 20.79 7.82
N VAL A 162 2.67 20.06 8.79
CA VAL A 162 3.72 20.55 9.68
C VAL A 162 5.10 20.16 9.16
N HIS A 163 5.22 18.95 8.63
CA HIS A 163 6.49 18.38 8.21
C HIS A 163 6.40 17.85 6.77
N VAL A 164 7.13 18.48 5.86
CA VAL A 164 7.20 18.04 4.46
C VAL A 164 8.59 17.46 4.18
N HIS A 165 8.66 16.13 4.18
CA HIS A 165 9.87 15.36 3.86
C HIS A 165 9.53 14.10 3.05
N PRO A 166 10.49 13.42 2.38
CA PRO A 166 10.20 12.32 1.46
C PRO A 166 9.41 11.16 2.07
N SER A 167 9.55 10.89 3.37
CA SER A 167 8.77 9.80 3.99
C SER A 167 7.31 10.19 4.19
N ILE A 168 6.99 11.44 4.50
CA ILE A 168 5.59 11.87 4.67
C ILE A 168 4.85 11.93 3.32
N THR A 169 5.53 12.28 2.23
CA THR A 169 4.91 12.26 0.89
C THR A 169 4.47 10.86 0.50
N GLN A 170 5.32 9.86 0.78
CA GLN A 170 4.97 8.46 0.59
C GLN A 170 3.80 8.03 1.47
N GLN A 171 3.76 8.47 2.74
CA GLN A 171 2.71 8.13 3.69
C GLN A 171 1.36 8.72 3.25
N VAL A 172 1.32 9.97 2.80
CA VAL A 172 0.12 10.62 2.24
C VAL A 172 -0.39 9.84 1.01
N SER A 173 0.49 9.55 0.06
CA SER A 173 0.14 8.77 -1.12
C SER A 173 -0.40 7.37 -0.75
N ASN A 174 0.22 6.69 0.22
CA ASN A 174 -0.21 5.38 0.70
C ASN A 174 -1.59 5.42 1.35
N VAL A 175 -1.88 6.43 2.16
CA VAL A 175 -3.20 6.60 2.79
C VAL A 175 -4.28 6.79 1.75
N ILE A 176 -4.08 7.72 0.81
CA ILE A 176 -5.06 7.98 -0.25
C ILE A 176 -5.28 6.73 -1.11
N TYR A 177 -4.20 6.00 -1.44
CA TYR A 177 -4.28 4.75 -2.18
C TYR A 177 -5.01 3.64 -1.39
N GLY A 178 -4.72 3.49 -0.11
CA GLY A 178 -5.39 2.52 0.76
C GLY A 178 -6.89 2.77 0.85
N LEU A 179 -7.31 4.01 1.09
CA LEU A 179 -8.73 4.39 1.12
C LEU A 179 -9.42 4.10 -0.22
N ALA A 180 -8.78 4.44 -1.34
CA ALA A 180 -9.31 4.17 -2.67
C ALA A 180 -9.50 2.65 -2.91
N LYS A 181 -8.52 1.83 -2.50
CA LYS A 181 -8.58 0.36 -2.61
C LYS A 181 -9.64 -0.26 -1.70
N MET A 182 -10.00 0.38 -0.59
CA MET A 182 -11.12 -0.03 0.26
C MET A 182 -12.49 0.36 -0.31
N GLY A 183 -12.56 0.90 -1.52
CA GLY A 183 -13.82 1.25 -2.18
C GLY A 183 -14.43 2.57 -1.74
N VAL A 184 -13.67 3.43 -1.06
CA VAL A 184 -14.14 4.75 -0.65
C VAL A 184 -14.52 5.58 -1.87
N ARG A 185 -15.70 6.20 -1.82
CA ARG A 185 -16.14 7.18 -2.82
C ARG A 185 -15.85 8.59 -2.31
N TYR A 186 -15.20 9.41 -3.13
CA TYR A 186 -14.81 10.77 -2.74
C TYR A 186 -16.00 11.60 -2.25
N LYS A 187 -17.12 11.54 -2.98
CA LYS A 187 -18.34 12.26 -2.64
C LYS A 187 -18.99 11.83 -1.33
N SER A 188 -18.76 10.60 -0.88
CA SER A 188 -19.33 10.06 0.36
C SER A 188 -18.39 10.19 1.56
N LEU A 189 -17.21 10.79 1.38
CA LEU A 189 -16.30 11.07 2.48
C LEU A 189 -16.89 12.10 3.45
N PRO A 190 -16.67 11.93 4.76
CA PRO A 190 -16.88 13.02 5.70
C PRO A 190 -16.07 14.26 5.31
N GLN A 191 -16.64 15.45 5.49
CA GLN A 191 -16.00 16.71 5.10
C GLN A 191 -14.57 16.84 5.65
N TYR A 192 -14.33 16.47 6.90
CA TYR A 192 -13.01 16.57 7.53
C TYR A 192 -11.97 15.64 6.88
N VAL A 193 -12.39 14.49 6.32
CA VAL A 193 -11.48 13.58 5.61
C VAL A 193 -11.16 14.10 4.23
N SER A 194 -12.17 14.57 3.47
CA SER A 194 -11.95 15.15 2.13
C SER A 194 -11.07 16.39 2.22
N THR A 195 -11.30 17.26 3.19
CA THR A 195 -10.44 18.42 3.45
C THR A 195 -9.01 17.99 3.80
N GLY A 196 -8.84 16.98 4.68
CA GLY A 196 -7.52 16.44 5.01
C GLY A 196 -6.77 15.90 3.78
N ILE A 197 -7.47 15.19 2.87
CA ILE A 197 -6.89 14.72 1.60
C ILE A 197 -6.44 15.90 0.73
N GLU A 198 -7.27 16.92 0.59
CA GLU A 198 -6.94 18.13 -0.19
C GLU A 198 -5.72 18.85 0.40
N ASP A 199 -5.69 19.05 1.71
CA ASP A 199 -4.55 19.66 2.41
C ASP A 199 -3.27 18.83 2.24
N GLY A 200 -3.36 17.51 2.42
CA GLY A 200 -2.24 16.61 2.19
C GLY A 200 -1.67 16.74 0.77
N ILE A 201 -2.52 16.83 -0.25
CA ILE A 201 -2.14 17.06 -1.63
C ILE A 201 -1.46 18.43 -1.80
N ILE A 202 -2.04 19.49 -1.24
CA ILE A 202 -1.50 20.86 -1.33
C ILE A 202 -0.08 20.94 -0.77
N HIS A 203 0.16 20.29 0.37
CA HIS A 203 1.46 20.38 1.03
C HIS A 203 2.53 19.46 0.43
N THR A 204 2.14 18.30 -0.12
CA THR A 204 3.11 17.27 -0.50
C THR A 204 3.29 17.08 -2.01
N MET A 205 2.29 17.39 -2.85
CA MET A 205 2.30 17.06 -4.28
C MET A 205 3.54 17.56 -5.03
N ARG A 206 4.07 18.74 -4.69
CA ARG A 206 5.25 19.33 -5.37
C ARG A 206 6.54 18.57 -5.11
N VAL A 207 6.65 17.90 -3.96
CA VAL A 207 7.85 17.17 -3.52
C VAL A 207 7.70 15.66 -3.65
N MET A 208 6.49 15.15 -3.97
CA MET A 208 6.24 13.77 -4.31
C MET A 208 7.09 13.30 -5.50
N ASN A 209 7.56 12.06 -5.46
CA ASN A 209 8.14 11.41 -6.63
C ASN A 209 7.07 10.98 -7.63
N GLU A 210 7.48 10.51 -8.81
CA GLU A 210 6.59 10.15 -9.92
C GLU A 210 5.59 9.04 -9.56
N GLN A 211 6.03 8.06 -8.76
CA GLN A 211 5.18 6.96 -8.30
C GLN A 211 4.12 7.45 -7.32
N GLU A 212 4.49 8.31 -6.38
CA GLU A 212 3.58 8.89 -5.40
C GLU A 212 2.53 9.77 -6.08
N ILE A 213 2.92 10.60 -7.04
CA ILE A 213 2.00 11.41 -7.86
C ILE A 213 1.03 10.50 -8.62
N SER A 214 1.55 9.49 -9.30
CA SER A 214 0.75 8.55 -10.08
C SER A 214 -0.26 7.80 -9.20
N ASN A 215 0.19 7.29 -8.06
CA ASN A 215 -0.67 6.61 -7.10
C ASN A 215 -1.76 7.54 -6.56
N THR A 216 -1.42 8.78 -6.23
CA THR A 216 -2.39 9.77 -5.72
C THR A 216 -3.45 10.08 -6.77
N ILE A 217 -3.06 10.42 -8.00
CA ILE A 217 -4.01 10.74 -9.08
C ILE A 217 -4.87 9.53 -9.43
N TYR A 218 -4.26 8.34 -9.57
CA TYR A 218 -4.99 7.09 -9.80
C TYR A 218 -6.03 6.83 -8.72
N SER A 219 -5.66 7.05 -7.46
CA SER A 219 -6.54 6.84 -6.31
C SER A 219 -7.73 7.79 -6.30
N LEU A 220 -7.51 9.07 -6.58
CA LEU A 220 -8.61 10.04 -6.72
C LEU A 220 -9.57 9.62 -7.83
N GLY A 221 -9.05 9.18 -8.97
CA GLY A 221 -9.87 8.62 -10.05
C GLY A 221 -10.65 7.37 -9.64
N LEU A 222 -10.00 6.43 -8.90
CA LEU A 222 -10.65 5.23 -8.39
C LEU A 222 -11.75 5.54 -7.36
N MET A 223 -11.57 6.59 -6.56
CA MET A 223 -12.60 7.11 -5.64
C MET A 223 -13.74 7.83 -6.38
N GLY A 224 -13.63 8.02 -7.70
CA GLY A 224 -14.61 8.74 -8.52
C GLY A 224 -14.64 10.24 -8.24
N ALA A 225 -13.54 10.83 -7.78
CA ALA A 225 -13.43 12.26 -7.56
C ALA A 225 -13.49 13.00 -8.91
N ARG A 226 -14.34 14.01 -9.00
CA ARG A 226 -14.47 14.85 -10.20
C ARG A 226 -13.67 16.13 -10.02
N TRP A 227 -13.08 16.61 -11.11
CA TRP A 227 -12.27 17.82 -11.13
C TRP A 227 -12.93 19.02 -10.46
N VAL A 228 -14.23 19.19 -10.68
CA VAL A 228 -15.03 20.29 -10.14
C VAL A 228 -15.27 20.22 -8.62
N GLU A 229 -15.05 19.06 -8.02
CA GLU A 229 -15.22 18.83 -6.57
C GLU A 229 -14.02 19.31 -5.76
N PHE A 230 -12.86 19.50 -6.40
CA PHE A 230 -11.67 19.99 -5.74
C PHE A 230 -11.69 21.52 -5.59
N THR A 231 -11.04 21.99 -4.51
CA THR A 231 -10.76 23.42 -4.35
C THR A 231 -9.88 23.96 -5.48
N PRO A 232 -9.95 25.27 -5.80
CA PRO A 232 -9.06 25.87 -6.80
C PRO A 232 -7.58 25.56 -6.54
N SER A 233 -7.13 25.62 -5.28
CA SER A 233 -5.76 25.35 -4.89
C SER A 233 -5.30 23.94 -5.24
N VAL A 234 -6.15 22.92 -5.00
CA VAL A 234 -5.86 21.52 -5.36
C VAL A 234 -5.80 21.37 -6.87
N ARG A 235 -6.75 21.97 -7.60
CA ARG A 235 -6.76 21.93 -9.07
C ARG A 235 -5.48 22.53 -9.66
N ASP A 236 -5.05 23.68 -9.15
CA ASP A 236 -3.85 24.36 -9.63
C ASP A 236 -2.59 23.54 -9.33
N ILE A 237 -2.49 22.96 -8.14
CA ILE A 237 -1.34 22.13 -7.77
C ILE A 237 -1.26 20.85 -8.59
N LEU A 238 -2.39 20.15 -8.78
CA LEU A 238 -2.46 18.94 -9.60
C LEU A 238 -2.07 19.25 -11.04
N LYS A 239 -2.67 20.30 -11.64
CA LYS A 239 -2.39 20.73 -13.02
C LYS A 239 -0.91 21.06 -13.19
N ASN A 240 -0.37 21.94 -12.35
CA ASN A 240 1.00 22.41 -12.48
C ASN A 240 2.02 21.30 -12.26
N THR A 241 1.81 20.42 -11.27
CA THR A 241 2.71 19.28 -11.00
C THR A 241 2.71 18.31 -12.17
N VAL A 242 1.53 17.94 -12.67
CA VAL A 242 1.41 17.02 -13.81
C VAL A 242 2.10 17.62 -15.04
N VAL A 243 1.82 18.86 -15.39
CA VAL A 243 2.45 19.52 -16.55
C VAL A 243 3.97 19.58 -16.42
N GLN A 244 4.49 19.97 -15.26
CA GLN A 244 5.94 20.05 -15.04
C GLN A 244 6.63 18.66 -15.14
N ARG A 245 6.03 17.62 -14.55
CA ARG A 245 6.60 16.26 -14.58
C ARG A 245 6.55 15.67 -15.98
N PHE A 246 5.43 15.81 -16.68
CA PHE A 246 5.32 15.35 -18.08
C PHE A 246 6.28 16.10 -19.01
N SER A 247 6.46 17.41 -18.85
CA SER A 247 7.42 18.17 -19.66
C SER A 247 8.85 17.67 -19.46
N ARG A 248 9.25 17.31 -18.23
CA ARG A 248 10.55 16.70 -17.94
C ARG A 248 10.71 15.33 -18.60
N MET A 249 9.69 14.45 -18.47
CA MET A 249 9.67 13.15 -19.14
C MET A 249 9.83 13.27 -20.67
N ILE A 250 9.06 14.17 -21.28
CA ILE A 250 9.13 14.44 -22.73
C ILE A 250 10.55 14.86 -23.13
N THR A 251 11.17 15.74 -22.35
CA THR A 251 12.54 16.20 -22.63
C THR A 251 13.55 15.04 -22.51
N GLN A 252 13.37 14.15 -21.54
CA GLN A 252 14.22 12.95 -21.39
C GLN A 252 14.02 11.95 -22.53
N VAL A 253 12.77 11.68 -22.90
CA VAL A 253 12.42 10.76 -24.00
C VAL A 253 12.91 11.31 -25.35
N ARG A 254 12.83 12.62 -25.59
CA ARG A 254 13.41 13.25 -26.80
C ARG A 254 14.94 13.08 -26.89
N LYS A 255 15.64 13.01 -25.77
CA LYS A 255 17.08 12.70 -25.74
C LYS A 255 17.39 11.24 -26.10
N LEU A 256 16.44 10.32 -25.92
CA LEU A 256 16.59 8.88 -26.19
C LEU A 256 16.21 8.46 -27.62
N ARG A 257 15.94 9.38 -28.54
CA ARG A 257 15.80 9.21 -30.01
C ARG A 257 14.94 8.04 -30.54
N HIS A 258 13.90 7.55 -29.84
CA HIS A 258 13.15 6.40 -30.40
C HIS A 258 11.70 6.25 -29.95
N TRP A 259 10.83 7.26 -30.07
CA TRP A 259 9.36 7.03 -29.90
C TRP A 259 8.53 8.06 -30.67
N ASP A 260 7.52 7.57 -31.39
CA ASP A 260 6.62 8.34 -32.23
C ASP A 260 5.75 9.36 -31.46
N ASN A 261 5.70 10.57 -31.98
CA ASN A 261 5.11 11.77 -31.41
C ASN A 261 3.58 11.75 -31.20
N ILE A 262 2.85 10.72 -31.65
CA ILE A 262 1.38 10.72 -31.75
C ILE A 262 0.70 10.51 -30.40
N PHE A 263 1.18 9.63 -29.56
CA PHE A 263 0.59 9.34 -28.24
C PHE A 263 0.79 10.51 -27.28
N LEU A 264 1.96 11.10 -27.33
CA LEU A 264 2.34 12.25 -26.50
C LEU A 264 1.52 13.50 -26.82
N PHE A 265 1.25 13.75 -28.11
CA PHE A 265 0.45 14.88 -28.57
C PHE A 265 -1.01 14.77 -28.16
N ARG A 266 -1.58 13.55 -28.12
CA ARG A 266 -2.94 13.30 -27.65
C ARG A 266 -3.06 13.54 -26.13
N LEU A 267 -2.07 13.09 -25.36
CA LEU A 267 -2.06 13.28 -23.90
C LEU A 267 -1.95 14.76 -23.51
N ILE A 268 -1.13 15.54 -24.21
CA ILE A 268 -0.98 16.99 -24.01
C ILE A 268 -2.29 17.72 -24.36
N LYS A 269 -3.00 17.31 -25.39
CA LYS A 269 -4.32 17.87 -25.74
C LYS A 269 -5.37 17.61 -24.66
N ILE A 270 -5.37 16.41 -24.06
CA ILE A 270 -6.26 16.06 -22.96
C ILE A 270 -5.96 16.94 -21.73
N ILE A 271 -4.67 17.13 -21.40
CA ILE A 271 -4.23 17.92 -20.23
C ILE A 271 -4.54 19.42 -20.43
N ASN A 272 -4.43 19.93 -21.65
CA ASN A 272 -4.71 21.34 -21.94
C ASN A 272 -6.18 21.69 -22.15
N GLY A 273 -7.09 20.72 -21.87
CA GLY A 273 -8.53 20.99 -21.91
C GLY A 273 -9.12 21.18 -23.31
N THR A 274 -8.40 20.82 -24.38
CA THR A 274 -8.86 20.93 -25.76
C THR A 274 -9.60 19.69 -26.29
N LEU A 275 -9.87 18.72 -25.41
CA LEU A 275 -10.71 17.54 -25.68
C LEU A 275 -11.75 17.40 -24.55
N ILE A 276 -12.63 18.38 -24.41
CA ILE A 276 -13.94 18.22 -23.79
C ILE A 276 -14.94 18.64 -24.87
N ASN A 277 -15.35 17.68 -25.64
CA ASN A 277 -16.65 17.55 -26.28
C ASN A 277 -16.95 16.10 -26.52
#